data_cc4946fa5a16edc2568c5b2fdf80b96a
#
_entry.id   cc4946fa5a16edc2568c5b2fdf80b96a
#
_cell.length_a   1.000
_cell.length_b   1.000
_cell.length_c   1.000
_cell.angle_alpha   90.00
_cell.angle_beta   90.00
_cell.angle_gamma   90.00
#
_symmetry.space_group_name_H-M   'P 1'
#
loop_
_entity.id
_entity.type
_entity.pdbx_description
1 polymer ?
#
loop_
_entity_poly.entity_id
_entity_poly.type
_entity_poly.pdbx_seq_one_letter_code
_entity_poly.pdbx_strand_id
1 'polypeptide(L)'
;MFSLTQILVSTLAGSIASLVVLWLYSRSAKDARLLPVDIALAAIVVGISILLWREAGNTPMLNDDPIPVVSPNDVLCPVVTYVCLGIMAAFRSNMQGFHWARVRALLTLVSLVVNVVTI
;
A
#
# COMPACT_ATOMS: atom_id res chain seq x y z
N MET A 1 15.25 -12.23 -9.72
CA MET A 1 14.94 -10.82 -9.36
C MET A 1 13.88 -10.30 -10.31
N PHE A 2 13.03 -9.41 -9.82
CA PHE A 2 11.96 -8.84 -10.63
C PHE A 2 12.49 -7.71 -11.51
N SER A 3 11.92 -7.56 -12.71
CA SER A 3 12.26 -6.46 -13.60
C SER A 3 11.63 -5.15 -13.10
N LEU A 4 12.20 -4.03 -13.54
CA LEU A 4 11.63 -2.71 -13.23
C LEU A 4 10.18 -2.60 -13.75
N THR A 5 9.88 -3.19 -14.91
CA THR A 5 8.52 -3.19 -15.46
C THR A 5 7.53 -3.89 -14.53
N GLN A 6 7.88 -5.05 -13.98
CA GLN A 6 7.05 -5.78 -13.03
C GLN A 6 6.79 -4.95 -11.77
N ILE A 7 7.82 -4.29 -11.26
CA ILE A 7 7.72 -3.44 -10.07
C ILE A 7 6.84 -2.23 -10.35
N LEU A 8 6.98 -1.59 -11.51
CA LEU A 8 6.13 -0.46 -11.88
C LEU A 8 4.67 -0.87 -12.06
N VAL A 9 4.40 -2.02 -12.64
CA VAL A 9 3.03 -2.55 -12.76
C VAL A 9 2.43 -2.77 -11.38
N SER A 10 3.18 -3.37 -10.46
CA SER A 10 2.73 -3.58 -9.08
C SER A 10 2.46 -2.25 -8.37
N THR A 11 3.34 -1.26 -8.56
CA THR A 11 3.21 0.09 -8.00
C THR A 11 1.92 0.75 -8.48
N LEU A 12 1.68 0.75 -9.79
CA LEU A 12 0.47 1.33 -10.36
C LEU A 12 -0.79 0.60 -9.91
N ALA A 13 -0.74 -0.74 -9.88
CA ALA A 13 -1.87 -1.54 -9.40
C ALA A 13 -2.19 -1.22 -7.94
N GLY A 14 -1.18 -1.07 -7.09
CA GLY A 14 -1.35 -0.70 -5.69
C GLY A 14 -1.98 0.68 -5.53
N SER A 15 -1.50 1.67 -6.28
CA SER A 15 -2.05 3.03 -6.24
C SER A 15 -3.50 3.07 -6.72
N ILE A 16 -3.80 2.42 -7.84
CA ILE A 16 -5.17 2.39 -8.39
C ILE A 16 -6.12 1.65 -7.45
N ALA A 17 -5.72 0.49 -6.94
CA ALA A 17 -6.52 -0.26 -5.99
C ALA A 17 -6.79 0.55 -4.72
N SER A 18 -5.80 1.28 -4.22
CA SER A 18 -5.95 2.15 -3.05
C SER A 18 -6.92 3.29 -3.32
N LEU A 19 -6.85 3.92 -4.50
CA LEU A 19 -7.82 4.95 -4.88
C LEU A 19 -9.25 4.42 -4.86
N VAL A 20 -9.48 3.25 -5.45
CA VAL A 20 -10.81 2.63 -5.51
C VAL A 20 -11.31 2.29 -4.12
N VAL A 21 -10.47 1.67 -3.29
CA VAL A 21 -10.84 1.28 -1.92
C VAL A 21 -11.17 2.52 -1.08
N LEU A 22 -10.35 3.56 -1.15
CA LEU A 22 -10.59 4.79 -0.39
C LEU A 22 -11.83 5.53 -0.86
N TRP A 23 -12.06 5.56 -2.16
CA TRP A 23 -13.26 6.17 -2.70
C TRP A 23 -14.52 5.46 -2.22
N LEU A 24 -14.53 4.11 -2.27
CA LEU A 24 -15.64 3.32 -1.77
C LEU A 24 -15.82 3.47 -0.26
N TYR A 25 -14.73 3.48 0.49
CA TYR A 25 -14.76 3.68 1.94
C TYR A 25 -15.35 5.05 2.29
N SER A 26 -14.91 6.09 1.60
CA SER A 26 -15.41 7.45 1.82
C SER A 26 -16.89 7.59 1.50
N ARG A 27 -17.38 6.85 0.49
CA ARG A 27 -18.82 6.86 0.16
C ARG A 27 -19.65 6.08 1.17
N SER A 28 -19.10 5.00 1.71
CA SER A 28 -19.83 4.10 2.62
C SER A 28 -19.85 4.62 4.06
N ALA A 29 -18.82 5.36 4.48
CA ALA A 29 -18.69 5.85 5.84
C ALA A 29 -19.21 7.28 5.94
N LYS A 30 -20.42 7.46 6.45
CA LYS A 30 -21.05 8.77 6.55
C LYS A 30 -20.31 9.73 7.48
N ASP A 31 -19.66 9.18 8.52
CA ASP A 31 -18.99 9.97 9.56
C ASP A 31 -17.50 10.15 9.32
N ALA A 32 -16.95 9.55 8.25
CA ALA A 32 -15.51 9.53 8.00
C ALA A 32 -15.21 9.88 6.55
N ARG A 33 -15.72 11.01 6.09
CA ARG A 33 -15.43 11.47 4.73
C ARG A 33 -13.99 11.90 4.63
N LEU A 34 -13.27 11.28 3.71
CA LEU A 34 -11.91 11.64 3.39
C LEU A 34 -11.91 12.76 2.36
N LEU A 35 -11.01 13.72 2.54
CA LEU A 35 -10.81 14.77 1.54
C LEU A 35 -10.22 14.15 0.27
N PRO A 36 -10.59 14.63 -0.93
CA PRO A 36 -10.00 14.12 -2.18
C PRO A 36 -8.47 14.20 -2.20
N VAL A 37 -7.90 15.24 -1.61
CA VAL A 37 -6.44 15.39 -1.47
C VAL A 37 -5.86 14.28 -0.63
N ASP A 38 -6.50 13.91 0.47
CA ASP A 38 -6.03 12.84 1.36
C ASP A 38 -6.11 11.48 0.67
N ILE A 39 -7.16 11.23 -0.10
CA ILE A 39 -7.30 10.00 -0.90
C ILE A 39 -6.16 9.91 -1.92
N ALA A 40 -5.89 10.99 -2.65
CA ALA A 40 -4.83 11.02 -3.64
C ALA A 40 -3.45 10.81 -3.00
N LEU A 41 -3.18 11.50 -1.89
CA LEU A 41 -1.91 11.38 -1.18
C LEU A 41 -1.71 9.96 -0.64
N ALA A 42 -2.74 9.37 -0.06
CA ALA A 42 -2.66 8.01 0.47
C ALA A 42 -2.36 7.00 -0.64
N ALA A 43 -3.04 7.13 -1.79
CA ALA A 43 -2.80 6.25 -2.94
C ALA A 43 -1.38 6.40 -3.47
N ILE A 44 -0.87 7.63 -3.55
CA ILE A 44 0.51 7.90 -3.98
C ILE A 44 1.51 7.27 -3.00
N VAL A 45 1.27 7.42 -1.70
CA VAL A 45 2.14 6.84 -0.67
C VAL A 45 2.17 5.32 -0.75
N VAL A 46 1.02 4.68 -0.97
CA VAL A 46 0.98 3.21 -1.17
C VAL A 46 1.84 2.82 -2.37
N GLY A 47 1.69 3.50 -3.49
CA GLY A 47 2.49 3.23 -4.70
C GLY A 47 3.98 3.42 -4.45
N ILE A 48 4.37 4.54 -3.84
CA ILE A 48 5.77 4.83 -3.52
C ILE A 48 6.35 3.79 -2.57
N SER A 49 5.59 3.35 -1.57
CA SER A 49 6.06 2.35 -0.62
C SER A 49 6.35 1.00 -1.31
N ILE A 50 5.49 0.59 -2.24
CA ILE A 50 5.69 -0.62 -3.03
C ILE A 50 6.94 -0.48 -3.89
N LEU A 51 7.06 0.62 -4.61
CA LEU A 51 8.23 0.88 -5.47
C LEU A 51 9.51 0.87 -4.66
N LEU A 52 9.54 1.61 -3.56
CA LEU A 52 10.71 1.75 -2.71
C LEU A 52 11.18 0.40 -2.16
N TRP A 53 10.26 -0.37 -1.59
CA TRP A 53 10.65 -1.65 -0.99
C TRP A 53 10.99 -2.70 -2.04
N ARG A 54 10.23 -2.78 -3.14
CA ARG A 54 10.53 -3.75 -4.19
C ARG A 54 11.89 -3.49 -4.83
N GLU A 55 12.29 -2.22 -4.98
CA GLU A 55 13.64 -1.89 -5.45
C GLU A 55 14.71 -2.20 -4.40
N ALA A 56 14.49 -1.79 -3.14
CA ALA A 56 15.44 -2.00 -2.07
C ALA A 56 15.61 -3.47 -1.71
N GLY A 57 14.51 -4.23 -1.69
CA GLY A 57 14.50 -5.64 -1.33
C GLY A 57 14.55 -6.59 -2.52
N ASN A 58 14.90 -6.12 -3.71
CA ASN A 58 14.92 -6.94 -4.93
C ASN A 58 16.17 -7.85 -4.94
N THR A 59 16.15 -8.87 -4.11
CA THR A 59 17.23 -9.84 -3.99
C THR A 59 16.68 -11.26 -4.17
N PRO A 60 17.49 -12.22 -4.66
CA PRO A 60 17.01 -13.59 -4.82
C PRO A 60 16.50 -14.21 -3.52
N MET A 61 17.12 -13.91 -2.40
CA MET A 61 16.74 -14.48 -1.10
C MET A 61 15.36 -13.99 -0.65
N LEU A 62 15.04 -12.69 -0.83
CA LEU A 62 13.75 -12.12 -0.45
C LEU A 62 12.65 -12.39 -1.46
N ASN A 63 13.02 -12.71 -2.70
CA ASN A 63 12.05 -13.02 -3.76
C ASN A 63 11.71 -14.51 -3.83
N ASP A 64 12.42 -15.36 -3.08
CA ASP A 64 12.18 -16.79 -3.05
C ASP A 64 10.90 -17.09 -2.25
N ASP A 65 10.08 -18.00 -2.76
CA ASP A 65 8.78 -18.35 -2.16
C ASP A 65 8.93 -19.55 -1.21
N PRO A 66 9.07 -19.35 0.11
CA PRO A 66 9.07 -20.46 1.06
C PRO A 66 7.70 -21.15 1.17
N ILE A 67 6.64 -20.41 0.88
CA ILE A 67 5.27 -20.89 0.76
C ILE A 67 4.81 -20.62 -0.67
N PRO A 68 4.06 -21.53 -1.33
CA PRO A 68 3.60 -21.27 -2.68
C PRO A 68 2.91 -19.92 -2.81
N VAL A 69 3.33 -19.13 -3.80
CA VAL A 69 2.78 -17.80 -4.16
C VAL A 69 3.22 -16.67 -3.22
N VAL A 70 3.77 -16.94 -2.03
CA VAL A 70 4.13 -15.91 -1.05
C VAL A 70 5.63 -15.89 -0.79
N SER A 71 6.30 -14.80 -1.14
CA SER A 71 7.71 -14.55 -0.82
C SER A 71 7.83 -13.68 0.43
N PRO A 72 9.02 -13.61 1.07
CA PRO A 72 9.25 -12.67 2.17
C PRO A 72 8.90 -11.22 1.81
N ASN A 73 9.15 -10.80 0.57
CA ASN A 73 8.81 -9.45 0.10
C ASN A 73 7.31 -9.21 0.04
N ASP A 74 6.50 -10.24 -0.19
CA ASP A 74 5.05 -10.09 -0.21
C ASP A 74 4.48 -9.72 1.17
N VAL A 75 5.21 -10.05 2.23
CA VAL A 75 4.86 -9.69 3.61
C VAL A 75 5.54 -8.39 4.03
N LEU A 76 6.81 -8.21 3.67
CA LEU A 76 7.58 -7.04 4.09
C LEU A 76 7.09 -5.76 3.40
N CYS A 77 6.66 -5.83 2.15
CA CYS A 77 6.17 -4.66 1.43
C CYS A 77 4.95 -4.02 2.11
N PRO A 78 3.91 -4.77 2.53
CA PRO A 78 2.83 -4.21 3.32
C PRO A 78 3.27 -3.56 4.64
N VAL A 79 4.27 -4.12 5.30
CA VAL A 79 4.82 -3.51 6.52
C VAL A 79 5.41 -2.13 6.21
N VAL A 80 6.14 -2.00 5.11
CA VAL A 80 6.68 -0.71 4.66
C VAL A 80 5.54 0.24 4.31
N THR A 81 4.49 -0.24 3.65
CA THR A 81 3.29 0.56 3.36
C THR A 81 2.66 1.10 4.65
N TYR A 82 2.51 0.26 5.65
CA TYR A 82 1.96 0.65 6.95
C TYR A 82 2.80 1.74 7.62
N VAL A 83 4.12 1.59 7.60
CA VAL A 83 5.05 2.59 8.16
C VAL A 83 4.96 3.90 7.39
N CYS A 84 4.97 3.87 6.07
CA CYS A 84 4.89 5.07 5.23
C CYS A 84 3.59 5.83 5.47
N LEU A 85 2.46 5.13 5.58
CA LEU A 85 1.17 5.75 5.88
C LEU A 85 1.17 6.38 7.28
N GLY A 86 1.85 5.77 8.25
CA GLY A 86 2.00 6.33 9.58
C GLY A 86 2.83 7.62 9.58
N ILE A 87 3.90 7.67 8.79
CA ILE A 87 4.71 8.87 8.62
C ILE A 87 3.88 9.98 7.99
N MET A 88 3.11 9.66 6.95
CA MET A 88 2.22 10.64 6.31
C MET A 88 1.20 11.20 7.31
N ALA A 89 0.61 10.35 8.14
CA ALA A 89 -0.36 10.77 9.15
C ALA A 89 0.24 11.71 10.19
N ALA A 90 1.52 11.58 10.49
CA ALA A 90 2.22 12.47 11.41
C ALA A 90 2.30 13.92 10.90
N PHE A 91 2.24 14.11 9.59
CA PHE A 91 2.32 15.44 8.97
C PHE A 91 0.95 16.01 8.57
N ARG A 92 -0.12 15.24 8.75
CA ARG A 92 -1.46 15.68 8.35
C ARG A 92 -2.45 15.44 9.51
N SER A 93 -2.96 16.52 10.08
CA SER A 93 -3.89 16.45 11.21
C SER A 93 -5.19 15.72 10.89
N ASN A 94 -5.63 15.73 9.62
CA ASN A 94 -6.85 15.05 9.19
C ASN A 94 -6.71 13.52 9.15
N MET A 95 -5.47 13.01 9.20
CA MET A 95 -5.16 11.59 9.09
C MET A 95 -4.84 10.98 10.45
N GLN A 96 -5.63 11.36 11.46
CA GLN A 96 -5.46 10.86 12.82
C GLN A 96 -6.79 10.34 13.34
N GLY A 97 -6.74 9.51 14.38
CA GLY A 97 -7.90 8.95 15.02
C GLY A 97 -8.28 7.57 14.48
N PHE A 98 -9.44 7.10 14.95
CA PHE A 98 -9.88 5.73 14.73
C PHE A 98 -10.18 5.43 13.25
N HIS A 99 -10.79 6.37 12.55
CA HIS A 99 -11.11 6.18 11.14
C HIS A 99 -9.86 6.07 10.28
N TRP A 100 -8.85 6.87 10.57
CA TRP A 100 -7.58 6.76 9.86
C TRP A 100 -6.87 5.44 10.15
N ALA A 101 -6.96 4.93 11.39
CA ALA A 101 -6.40 3.62 11.72
C ALA A 101 -7.03 2.52 10.86
N ARG A 102 -8.33 2.57 10.63
CA ARG A 102 -9.02 1.64 9.73
C ARG A 102 -8.55 1.76 8.28
N VAL A 103 -8.45 2.99 7.78
CA VAL A 103 -7.96 3.27 6.44
C VAL A 103 -6.56 2.72 6.26
N ARG A 104 -5.68 2.98 7.22
CA ARG A 104 -4.31 2.50 7.20
C ARG A 104 -4.24 0.97 7.16
N ALA A 105 -5.06 0.30 7.95
CA ALA A 105 -5.16 -1.16 7.95
C ALA A 105 -5.66 -1.69 6.60
N LEU A 106 -6.71 -1.08 6.04
CA LEU A 106 -7.24 -1.46 4.73
C LEU A 106 -6.21 -1.31 3.63
N LEU A 107 -5.48 -0.21 3.59
CA LEU A 107 -4.45 0.02 2.57
C LEU A 107 -3.26 -0.91 2.72
N THR A 108 -2.93 -1.31 3.95
CA THR A 108 -1.91 -2.33 4.19
C THR A 108 -2.35 -3.67 3.62
N LEU A 109 -3.62 -4.06 3.81
CA LEU A 109 -4.18 -5.27 3.19
C LEU A 109 -4.19 -5.18 1.67
N VAL A 110 -4.54 -4.02 1.11
CA VAL A 110 -4.48 -3.80 -0.33
C VAL A 110 -3.06 -4.01 -0.85
N SER A 111 -2.07 -3.47 -0.17
CA SER A 111 -0.66 -3.65 -0.53
C SER A 111 -0.27 -5.13 -0.52
N LEU A 112 -0.69 -5.88 0.51
CA LEU A 112 -0.42 -7.31 0.60
C LEU A 112 -1.03 -8.06 -0.60
N VAL A 113 -2.30 -7.84 -0.88
CA VAL A 113 -3.01 -8.53 -1.96
C VAL A 113 -2.37 -8.20 -3.32
N VAL A 114 -2.08 -6.93 -3.56
CA VAL A 114 -1.45 -6.49 -4.81
C VAL A 114 -0.08 -7.14 -4.99
N ASN A 115 0.72 -7.19 -3.93
CA ASN A 115 2.04 -7.82 -4.01
C ASN A 115 1.96 -9.32 -4.31
N VAL A 116 1.02 -10.02 -3.69
CA VAL A 116 0.83 -11.46 -3.92
C VAL A 116 0.33 -11.73 -5.34
N VAL A 117 -0.59 -10.90 -5.83
CA VAL A 117 -1.24 -11.13 -7.12
C VAL A 117 -0.37 -10.70 -8.30
N THR A 118 0.36 -9.59 -8.19
CA THR A 118 1.08 -8.99 -9.33
C THR A 118 2.54 -9.40 -9.42
N ILE A 119 3.12 -9.85 -8.35
CA ILE A 119 4.51 -10.31 -8.27
C ILE A 119 4.56 -11.62 -7.48
#